data_81e7cdc6ef61ba40d5e895178380c4c1
#
_entry.id   81e7cdc6ef61ba40d5e895178380c4c1
#
_cell.length_a   1.000
_cell.length_b   1.000
_cell.length_c   1.000
_cell.angle_alpha   90.00
_cell.angle_beta   90.00
_cell.angle_gamma   90.00
#
_symmetry.space_group_name_H-M   'P 1'
#
loop_
_entity.id
_entity.type
_entity.pdbx_description
1 polymer ?
#
loop_
_entity_poly.entity_id
_entity_poly.type
_entity_poly.pdbx_seq_one_letter_code
_entity_poly.pdbx_strand_id
1 'polypeptide(L)'
;MKKIALIIFSFVVYNVSAQNYKDALRYSTEDLSGTARFKGMSGAFGAIGGDFSAISINPAGSSVFSGAQIGGTLGGNVTKNNITYNGTQANNRDTDFNVNQFGVVFPIEVATSGWRKFSFAFNYQNTKNFDASNFSFSGRANQNLGDYFKYFADGIKQQNLLLETYQNKQVIERNTLQENEKYMGRLAGDRAFRYRNALLGHYVGLIRPHIGRDEIKPTDSDADADAILQETQYNKNVTNGADQRFERVTSGGVSKYNFNFSTQYEDFLYLGLNLNAHRINQKDKLSHWETYASTSTITNAYFENE
;
A
#
# COMPACT_ATOMS: atom_id res chain seq x y z
N MET A 1 32.28 -25.53 10.60
CA MET A 1 32.24 -24.45 9.61
C MET A 1 31.35 -24.75 8.41
N LYS A 2 31.44 -25.90 7.72
CA LYS A 2 30.57 -26.24 6.55
C LYS A 2 29.09 -26.26 6.85
N LYS A 3 28.65 -26.71 8.04
CA LYS A 3 27.22 -26.76 8.43
C LYS A 3 26.65 -25.37 8.72
N ILE A 4 27.44 -24.42 9.22
CA ILE A 4 27.03 -23.02 9.46
C ILE A 4 26.90 -22.28 8.13
N ALA A 5 27.81 -22.50 7.18
CA ALA A 5 27.72 -21.95 5.84
C ALA A 5 26.46 -22.44 5.09
N LEU A 6 26.04 -23.67 5.31
CA LEU A 6 24.83 -24.25 4.68
C LEU A 6 23.56 -23.64 5.27
N ILE A 7 23.53 -23.34 6.58
CA ILE A 7 22.43 -22.67 7.25
C ILE A 7 22.30 -21.22 6.76
N ILE A 8 23.43 -20.49 6.64
CA ILE A 8 23.43 -19.13 6.11
C ILE A 8 22.98 -19.11 4.65
N PHE A 9 23.41 -20.10 3.85
CA PHE A 9 23.03 -20.21 2.44
C PHE A 9 21.54 -20.56 2.27
N SER A 10 20.95 -21.36 3.16
CA SER A 10 19.51 -21.69 3.10
C SER A 10 18.61 -20.48 3.41
N PHE A 11 19.05 -19.49 4.18
CA PHE A 11 18.32 -18.25 4.41
C PHE A 11 18.30 -17.30 3.20
N VAL A 12 19.25 -17.45 2.27
CA VAL A 12 19.35 -16.57 1.09
C VAL A 12 18.43 -17.00 -0.05
N VAL A 13 17.86 -18.20 -0.02
CA VAL A 13 17.11 -18.80 -1.15
C VAL A 13 15.59 -18.62 -1.04
N TYR A 14 15.07 -18.03 0.02
CA TYR A 14 13.65 -17.69 0.10
C TYR A 14 13.36 -16.44 -0.73
N ASN A 15 13.11 -16.63 -2.02
CA ASN A 15 12.53 -15.60 -2.87
C ASN A 15 11.06 -15.38 -2.44
N VAL A 16 10.82 -14.40 -1.59
CA VAL A 16 9.47 -13.95 -1.24
C VAL A 16 8.99 -13.02 -2.34
N SER A 17 8.33 -13.56 -3.34
CA SER A 17 7.76 -12.80 -4.48
C SER A 17 6.45 -12.07 -4.12
N ALA A 18 6.33 -11.54 -2.89
CA ALA A 18 5.09 -10.93 -2.40
C ALA A 18 5.08 -9.40 -2.43
N GLN A 19 6.16 -8.74 -2.89
CA GLN A 19 6.24 -7.28 -2.84
C GLN A 19 6.04 -6.66 -4.22
N ASN A 20 5.06 -5.74 -4.29
CA ASN A 20 4.89 -4.87 -5.44
C ASN A 20 6.07 -3.86 -5.47
N TYR A 21 6.65 -3.58 -6.65
CA TYR A 21 7.72 -2.59 -6.83
C TYR A 21 7.36 -1.21 -6.26
N LYS A 22 6.08 -0.84 -6.27
CA LYS A 22 5.58 0.41 -5.68
C LYS A 22 5.75 0.45 -4.17
N ASP A 23 5.54 -0.68 -3.50
CA ASP A 23 5.70 -0.79 -2.06
C ASP A 23 7.19 -0.80 -1.70
N ALA A 24 8.02 -1.49 -2.49
CA ALA A 24 9.47 -1.44 -2.31
C ALA A 24 9.99 0.00 -2.41
N LEU A 25 9.56 0.78 -3.41
CA LEU A 25 9.94 2.18 -3.57
C LEU A 25 9.40 3.04 -2.40
N ARG A 26 8.16 2.82 -1.99
CA ARG A 26 7.53 3.57 -0.89
C ARG A 26 8.28 3.39 0.43
N TYR A 27 8.71 2.16 0.74
CA TYR A 27 9.36 1.84 2.00
C TYR A 27 10.88 2.08 1.99
N SER A 28 11.50 2.19 0.83
CA SER A 28 12.94 2.48 0.69
C SER A 28 13.30 3.95 0.90
N THR A 29 12.31 4.84 0.83
CA THR A 29 12.54 6.28 1.01
C THR A 29 12.28 6.70 2.45
N GLU A 30 13.19 7.44 3.06
CA GLU A 30 13.05 8.06 4.37
C GLU A 30 12.86 9.57 4.23
N ASP A 31 11.94 10.14 5.00
CA ASP A 31 11.75 11.58 5.09
C ASP A 31 12.76 12.17 6.08
N LEU A 32 13.15 13.43 5.89
CA LEU A 32 14.01 14.13 6.82
C LEU A 32 13.28 14.38 8.14
N SER A 33 13.49 13.50 9.10
CA SER A 33 12.89 13.53 10.42
C SER A 33 13.95 13.52 11.52
N GLY A 34 13.55 13.77 12.77
CA GLY A 34 14.47 13.76 13.90
C GLY A 34 14.44 15.05 14.71
N THR A 35 15.55 15.36 15.36
CA THR A 35 15.67 16.56 16.20
C THR A 35 15.50 17.84 15.37
N ALA A 36 15.03 18.91 16.00
CA ALA A 36 14.86 20.22 15.33
C ALA A 36 16.20 20.73 14.77
N ARG A 37 17.31 20.51 15.50
CA ARG A 37 18.66 20.84 15.04
C ARG A 37 19.05 20.06 13.79
N PHE A 38 18.81 18.75 13.77
CA PHE A 38 19.09 17.89 12.64
C PHE A 38 18.30 18.33 11.39
N LYS A 39 17.00 18.58 11.56
CA LYS A 39 16.14 19.06 10.47
C LYS A 39 16.55 20.46 9.98
N GLY A 40 16.87 21.38 10.90
CA GLY A 40 17.32 22.74 10.57
C GLY A 40 18.61 22.78 9.74
N MET A 41 19.46 21.75 9.89
CA MET A 41 20.68 21.59 9.10
C MET A 41 20.50 20.64 7.90
N SER A 42 19.27 20.34 7.52
CA SER A 42 18.94 19.45 6.39
C SER A 42 19.62 18.07 6.47
N GLY A 43 19.85 17.55 7.69
CA GLY A 43 20.50 16.27 7.91
C GLY A 43 22.01 16.26 7.71
N ALA A 44 22.67 17.40 7.56
CA ALA A 44 24.10 17.51 7.29
C ALA A 44 24.97 17.20 8.54
N PHE A 45 24.83 15.98 9.08
CA PHE A 45 25.49 15.52 10.31
C PHE A 45 26.48 14.36 10.10
N GLY A 46 26.90 14.11 8.87
CA GLY A 46 27.81 13.01 8.59
C GLY A 46 29.15 13.09 9.34
N ALA A 47 29.64 14.28 9.60
CA ALA A 47 30.90 14.52 10.33
C ALA A 47 30.67 15.14 11.73
N ILE A 48 29.46 15.58 12.05
CA ILE A 48 29.12 16.23 13.31
C ILE A 48 28.43 15.21 14.22
N GLY A 49 28.96 14.99 15.41
CA GLY A 49 28.33 14.18 16.45
C GLY A 49 27.46 15.03 17.40
N GLY A 50 27.03 14.41 18.51
CA GLY A 50 26.33 15.12 19.59
C GLY A 50 24.87 15.47 19.28
N ASP A 51 24.22 14.68 18.41
CA ASP A 51 22.77 14.74 18.14
C ASP A 51 22.20 13.34 18.04
N PHE A 52 21.02 13.11 18.64
CA PHE A 52 20.42 11.78 18.65
C PHE A 52 20.08 11.25 17.26
N SER A 53 19.58 12.11 16.36
CA SER A 53 19.24 11.72 15.00
C SER A 53 20.48 11.47 14.15
N ALA A 54 21.56 12.17 14.44
CA ALA A 54 22.84 12.00 13.75
C ALA A 54 23.48 10.64 13.99
N ILE A 55 23.20 9.97 15.11
CA ILE A 55 23.75 8.66 15.45
C ILE A 55 23.44 7.63 14.35
N SER A 56 22.26 7.73 13.73
CA SER A 56 21.85 6.82 12.67
C SER A 56 22.68 6.95 11.38
N ILE A 57 23.28 8.12 11.14
CA ILE A 57 24.13 8.43 9.97
C ILE A 57 25.60 8.21 10.31
N ASN A 58 26.03 8.74 11.46
CA ASN A 58 27.39 8.61 11.96
C ASN A 58 27.39 7.88 13.32
N PRO A 59 27.62 6.55 13.33
CA PRO A 59 27.63 5.77 14.56
C PRO A 59 28.64 6.25 15.60
N ALA A 60 29.77 6.80 15.16
CA ALA A 60 30.82 7.29 16.04
C ALA A 60 30.41 8.58 16.77
N GLY A 61 29.37 9.27 16.26
CA GLY A 61 28.90 10.54 16.80
C GLY A 61 28.33 10.47 18.23
N SER A 62 28.00 9.29 18.74
CA SER A 62 27.55 9.12 20.12
C SER A 62 28.71 9.28 21.13
N SER A 63 29.95 9.07 20.73
CA SER A 63 31.13 9.33 21.59
C SER A 63 31.44 10.81 21.74
N VAL A 64 30.82 11.68 20.94
CA VAL A 64 31.02 13.14 21.05
C VAL A 64 30.20 13.75 22.20
N PHE A 65 29.20 13.03 22.70
CA PHE A 65 28.44 13.48 23.85
C PHE A 65 29.33 13.61 25.11
N SER A 66 29.20 14.72 25.82
CA SER A 66 30.00 15.02 27.01
C SER A 66 29.47 14.33 28.29
N GLY A 67 28.22 13.88 28.30
CA GLY A 67 27.57 13.21 29.42
C GLY A 67 26.35 12.47 29.01
N ALA A 68 25.76 11.71 29.95
CA ALA A 68 24.50 11.02 29.72
C ALA A 68 23.38 12.00 29.40
N GLN A 69 22.62 11.74 28.35
CA GLN A 69 21.52 12.58 27.92
C GLN A 69 20.33 11.74 27.50
N ILE A 70 19.15 12.31 27.72
CA ILE A 70 17.86 11.81 27.23
C ILE A 70 17.15 12.96 26.55
N GLY A 71 16.48 12.69 25.43
CA GLY A 71 15.73 13.72 24.73
C GLY A 71 14.70 13.12 23.80
N GLY A 72 13.70 13.97 23.50
CA GLY A 72 12.64 13.61 22.55
C GLY A 72 12.22 14.83 21.74
N THR A 73 11.68 14.57 20.56
CA THR A 73 11.18 15.61 19.65
C THR A 73 9.76 15.26 19.24
N LEU A 74 8.86 16.17 19.50
CA LEU A 74 7.50 16.15 18.99
C LEU A 74 7.45 16.99 17.71
N GLY A 75 6.67 16.56 16.74
CA GLY A 75 6.48 17.27 15.49
C GLY A 75 5.04 17.30 15.05
N GLY A 76 4.67 18.41 14.41
CA GLY A 76 3.41 18.54 13.70
C GLY A 76 3.67 18.79 12.22
N ASN A 77 2.92 18.12 11.36
CA ASN A 77 2.97 18.32 9.93
C ASN A 77 1.61 18.82 9.45
N VAL A 78 1.65 19.71 8.47
CA VAL A 78 0.45 20.17 7.76
C VAL A 78 0.63 19.82 6.29
N THR A 79 -0.16 18.87 5.83
CA THR A 79 -0.16 18.47 4.43
C THR A 79 -1.32 19.12 3.70
N LYS A 80 -1.04 19.73 2.55
CA LYS A 80 -2.05 20.31 1.66
C LYS A 80 -2.02 19.55 0.34
N ASN A 81 -3.12 18.91 0.00
CA ASN A 81 -3.31 18.19 -1.25
C ASN A 81 -4.24 19.00 -2.16
N ASN A 82 -3.74 19.40 -3.32
CA ASN A 82 -4.52 20.03 -4.37
C ASN A 82 -4.77 18.99 -5.45
N ILE A 83 -6.03 18.64 -5.66
CA ILE A 83 -6.44 17.58 -6.57
C ILE A 83 -7.26 18.20 -7.69
N THR A 84 -6.97 17.83 -8.92
CA THR A 84 -7.80 18.16 -10.08
C THR A 84 -8.29 16.86 -10.71
N TYR A 85 -9.60 16.70 -10.78
CA TYR A 85 -10.23 15.53 -11.38
C TYR A 85 -11.39 15.97 -12.29
N ASN A 86 -11.32 15.59 -13.56
CA ASN A 86 -12.32 15.98 -14.57
C ASN A 86 -12.68 17.48 -14.56
N GLY A 87 -11.68 18.34 -14.39
CA GLY A 87 -11.86 19.81 -14.34
C GLY A 87 -12.35 20.35 -12.98
N THR A 88 -12.72 19.50 -12.04
CA THR A 88 -13.09 19.91 -10.67
C THR A 88 -11.84 19.93 -9.79
N GLN A 89 -11.66 20.99 -9.03
CA GLN A 89 -10.55 21.13 -8.08
C GLN A 89 -11.05 20.88 -6.66
N ALA A 90 -10.28 20.10 -5.91
CA ALA A 90 -10.48 19.88 -4.49
C ALA A 90 -9.19 20.16 -3.72
N ASN A 91 -9.32 20.83 -2.59
CA ASN A 91 -8.20 21.15 -1.70
C ASN A 91 -8.45 20.44 -0.37
N ASN A 92 -7.55 19.55 0.01
CA ASN A 92 -7.57 18.87 1.28
C ASN A 92 -6.42 19.36 2.15
N ARG A 93 -6.69 19.56 3.42
CA ARG A 93 -5.68 19.89 4.42
C ARG A 93 -5.78 18.89 5.55
N ASP A 94 -4.67 18.24 5.84
CA ASP A 94 -4.52 17.31 6.94
C ASP A 94 -3.45 17.82 7.92
N THR A 95 -3.66 17.60 9.21
CA THR A 95 -2.74 18.01 10.27
C THR A 95 -2.55 16.84 11.19
N ASP A 96 -1.33 16.36 11.30
CA ASP A 96 -0.94 15.30 12.22
C ASP A 96 0.09 15.77 13.24
N PHE A 97 0.09 15.10 14.39
CA PHE A 97 1.04 15.33 15.47
C PHE A 97 1.61 14.00 15.94
N ASN A 98 2.94 13.91 15.96
CA ASN A 98 3.60 12.65 16.29
C ASN A 98 4.92 12.84 17.05
N VAL A 99 5.42 11.73 17.59
CA VAL A 99 6.77 11.65 18.17
C VAL A 99 7.75 11.42 17.02
N ASN A 100 8.51 12.44 16.66
CA ASN A 100 9.48 12.36 15.57
C ASN A 100 10.72 11.56 15.98
N GLN A 101 11.17 11.73 17.24
CA GLN A 101 12.39 11.13 17.73
C GLN A 101 12.36 11.01 19.25
N PHE A 102 13.00 9.97 19.77
CA PHE A 102 13.33 9.80 21.18
C PHE A 102 14.70 9.10 21.27
N GLY A 103 15.60 9.62 22.10
CA GLY A 103 16.95 9.07 22.23
C GLY A 103 17.49 9.16 23.63
N VAL A 104 18.38 8.20 23.93
CA VAL A 104 19.20 8.19 25.13
C VAL A 104 20.63 7.88 24.74
N VAL A 105 21.59 8.46 25.43
CA VAL A 105 23.02 8.19 25.28
C VAL A 105 23.69 8.15 26.64
N PHE A 106 24.57 7.17 26.79
CA PHE A 106 25.36 6.94 28.01
C PHE A 106 26.84 6.83 27.66
N PRO A 107 27.58 7.96 27.63
CA PRO A 107 29.04 7.93 27.51
C PRO A 107 29.64 7.55 28.87
N ILE A 108 30.61 6.66 28.81
CA ILE A 108 31.39 6.17 29.97
C ILE A 108 32.86 6.54 29.71
N GLU A 109 33.38 7.43 30.54
CA GLU A 109 34.80 7.79 30.46
C GLU A 109 35.68 6.69 31.06
N VAL A 110 36.78 6.40 30.41
CA VAL A 110 37.71 5.35 30.81
C VAL A 110 39.12 5.92 30.77
N ALA A 111 39.81 5.78 31.87
CA ALA A 111 41.21 6.23 31.98
C ALA A 111 42.20 5.05 31.74
N THR A 112 42.05 4.37 30.59
CA THR A 112 42.88 3.23 30.22
C THR A 112 43.72 3.59 29.00
N SER A 113 44.92 3.07 28.85
CA SER A 113 45.89 3.41 27.81
C SER A 113 45.27 3.57 26.41
N GLY A 114 45.08 4.83 25.98
CA GLY A 114 44.56 5.23 24.69
C GLY A 114 43.07 5.29 24.53
N TRP A 115 42.31 4.44 25.23
CA TRP A 115 40.84 4.50 25.18
C TRP A 115 40.31 5.55 26.17
N ARG A 116 39.57 6.53 25.65
CA ARG A 116 39.05 7.64 26.45
C ARG A 116 37.62 7.48 26.86
N LYS A 117 36.82 6.91 25.95
CA LYS A 117 35.36 6.86 26.14
C LYS A 117 34.76 5.67 25.41
N PHE A 118 33.77 5.03 26.04
CA PHE A 118 32.81 4.12 25.43
C PHE A 118 31.40 4.72 25.56
N SER A 119 30.60 4.65 24.50
CA SER A 119 29.25 5.18 24.51
C SER A 119 28.25 4.14 24.03
N PHE A 120 27.14 4.05 24.73
CA PHE A 120 25.98 3.28 24.33
C PHE A 120 24.83 4.25 24.06
N ALA A 121 24.10 4.05 22.97
CA ALA A 121 22.94 4.87 22.70
C ALA A 121 21.80 4.04 22.13
N PHE A 122 20.60 4.49 22.42
CA PHE A 122 19.39 4.04 21.78
C PHE A 122 18.68 5.24 21.18
N ASN A 123 18.20 5.11 19.95
CA ASN A 123 17.43 6.13 19.29
C ASN A 123 16.23 5.52 18.56
N TYR A 124 15.05 6.07 18.80
CA TYR A 124 13.84 5.86 18.05
C TYR A 124 13.62 7.05 17.12
N GLN A 125 13.29 6.80 15.88
CA GLN A 125 13.00 7.83 14.90
C GLN A 125 11.83 7.41 14.02
N ASN A 126 10.84 8.28 13.87
CA ASN A 126 9.80 8.12 12.88
C ASN A 126 10.34 8.66 11.55
N THR A 127 10.65 7.76 10.61
CA THR A 127 11.30 8.10 9.35
C THR A 127 10.31 8.35 8.22
N LYS A 128 9.03 7.97 8.40
CA LYS A 128 7.97 8.25 7.43
C LYS A 128 6.61 8.21 8.11
N ASN A 129 5.77 9.18 7.79
CA ASN A 129 4.37 9.21 8.21
C ASN A 129 3.45 9.08 6.98
N PHE A 130 2.56 8.09 6.99
CA PHE A 130 1.60 7.86 5.92
C PHE A 130 0.29 8.62 6.13
N ASP A 131 -0.01 9.09 7.34
CA ASP A 131 -1.24 9.84 7.65
C ASP A 131 -1.37 11.14 6.81
N ALA A 132 -0.24 11.66 6.34
CA ALA A 132 -0.19 12.82 5.45
C ALA A 132 -0.68 12.55 4.00
N SER A 133 -1.03 11.31 3.68
CA SER A 133 -1.45 10.92 2.32
C SER A 133 -2.97 10.88 2.12
N ASN A 134 -3.73 11.42 3.08
CA ASN A 134 -5.18 11.43 3.01
C ASN A 134 -5.69 12.44 1.99
N PHE A 135 -6.65 12.03 1.17
CA PHE A 135 -7.31 12.94 0.26
C PHE A 135 -8.72 12.48 -0.11
N SER A 136 -9.57 13.44 -0.46
CA SER A 136 -10.89 13.18 -1.00
C SER A 136 -11.20 14.16 -2.13
N PHE A 137 -11.96 13.71 -3.09
CA PHE A 137 -12.52 14.58 -4.12
C PHE A 137 -13.94 14.13 -4.48
N SER A 138 -14.74 15.03 -5.05
CA SER A 138 -16.02 14.72 -5.66
C SER A 138 -16.16 15.52 -6.95
N GLY A 139 -16.84 14.94 -7.91
CA GLY A 139 -17.07 15.58 -9.21
C GLY A 139 -17.83 14.67 -10.17
N ARG A 140 -18.33 15.26 -11.25
CA ARG A 140 -19.01 14.51 -12.28
C ARG A 140 -18.02 13.93 -13.28
N ALA A 141 -18.17 12.65 -13.59
CA ALA A 141 -17.38 11.95 -14.59
C ALA A 141 -18.28 11.41 -15.73
N ASN A 142 -17.76 11.38 -16.94
CA ASN A 142 -18.43 10.75 -18.09
C ASN A 142 -18.30 9.22 -18.05
N GLN A 143 -17.25 8.72 -17.38
CA GLN A 143 -17.03 7.30 -17.13
C GLN A 143 -17.58 6.92 -15.76
N ASN A 144 -17.95 5.65 -15.59
CA ASN A 144 -18.50 5.12 -14.35
C ASN A 144 -17.94 3.72 -14.05
N LEU A 145 -18.28 3.16 -12.91
CA LEU A 145 -17.86 1.81 -12.51
C LEU A 145 -18.31 0.73 -13.52
N GLY A 146 -19.37 0.94 -14.25
CA GLY A 146 -19.79 0.06 -15.33
C GLY A 146 -18.74 -0.03 -16.44
N ASP A 147 -18.07 1.10 -16.79
CA ASP A 147 -16.98 1.10 -17.76
C ASP A 147 -15.77 0.32 -17.23
N TYR A 148 -15.45 0.49 -15.94
CA TYR A 148 -14.38 -0.24 -15.28
C TYR A 148 -14.60 -1.75 -15.31
N PHE A 149 -15.77 -2.21 -14.89
CA PHE A 149 -16.07 -3.63 -14.86
C PHE A 149 -16.22 -4.23 -16.27
N LYS A 150 -16.81 -3.47 -17.22
CA LYS A 150 -16.88 -3.87 -18.63
C LYS A 150 -15.49 -4.12 -19.23
N TYR A 151 -14.53 -3.27 -18.95
CA TYR A 151 -13.14 -3.45 -19.41
C TYR A 151 -12.56 -4.80 -18.98
N PHE A 152 -12.86 -5.27 -17.78
CA PHE A 152 -12.39 -6.56 -17.31
C PHE A 152 -13.22 -7.72 -17.86
N ALA A 153 -14.49 -7.54 -18.13
CA ALA A 153 -15.40 -8.58 -18.60
C ALA A 153 -15.23 -8.86 -20.10
N ASP A 154 -15.06 -7.83 -20.92
CA ASP A 154 -14.95 -8.00 -22.37
C ASP A 154 -13.87 -9.02 -22.74
N GLY A 155 -14.23 -10.01 -23.56
CA GLY A 155 -13.37 -11.12 -23.93
C GLY A 155 -13.43 -12.34 -23.00
N ILE A 156 -14.20 -12.30 -21.91
CA ILE A 156 -14.51 -13.47 -21.08
C ILE A 156 -15.83 -14.05 -21.57
N LYS A 157 -15.84 -15.33 -21.91
CA LYS A 157 -17.06 -16.01 -22.32
C LYS A 157 -18.08 -16.02 -21.17
N GLN A 158 -19.34 -15.74 -21.49
CA GLN A 158 -20.42 -15.70 -20.51
C GLN A 158 -20.49 -16.99 -19.69
N GLN A 159 -20.45 -18.15 -20.35
CA GLN A 159 -20.47 -19.45 -19.66
C GLN A 159 -19.34 -19.60 -18.63
N ASN A 160 -18.17 -19.01 -18.90
CA ASN A 160 -17.06 -19.09 -17.97
C ASN A 160 -17.25 -18.12 -16.79
N LEU A 161 -17.82 -16.95 -17.02
CA LEU A 161 -18.06 -15.96 -15.97
C LEU A 161 -19.18 -16.41 -15.04
N LEU A 162 -20.25 -16.95 -15.61
CA LEU A 162 -21.45 -17.37 -14.85
C LEU A 162 -21.43 -18.85 -14.49
N LEU A 163 -20.41 -19.62 -14.94
CA LEU A 163 -20.32 -21.08 -14.77
C LEU A 163 -21.60 -21.82 -15.23
N GLU A 164 -22.21 -21.32 -16.29
CA GLU A 164 -23.43 -21.87 -16.87
C GLU A 164 -23.11 -22.85 -18.00
N THR A 165 -23.91 -23.88 -18.12
CA THR A 165 -23.89 -24.78 -19.25
C THR A 165 -25.31 -25.02 -19.75
N TYR A 166 -25.47 -25.19 -21.07
CA TYR A 166 -26.73 -25.56 -21.66
C TYR A 166 -26.77 -27.05 -21.92
N GLN A 167 -27.72 -27.77 -21.33
CA GLN A 167 -27.92 -29.19 -21.56
C GLN A 167 -29.41 -29.50 -21.58
N ASN A 168 -29.82 -30.35 -22.53
CA ASN A 168 -31.22 -30.81 -22.66
C ASN A 168 -32.23 -29.64 -22.69
N LYS A 169 -31.92 -28.56 -23.41
CA LYS A 169 -32.75 -27.36 -23.53
C LYS A 169 -32.97 -26.60 -22.20
N GLN A 170 -32.07 -26.78 -21.25
CA GLN A 170 -32.10 -26.08 -19.97
C GLN A 170 -30.71 -25.50 -19.65
N VAL A 171 -30.73 -24.28 -19.13
CA VAL A 171 -29.52 -23.68 -18.57
C VAL A 171 -29.29 -24.27 -17.19
N ILE A 172 -28.16 -24.96 -17.02
CA ILE A 172 -27.74 -25.51 -15.74
C ILE A 172 -26.80 -24.51 -15.10
N GLU A 173 -27.26 -23.86 -14.05
CA GLU A 173 -26.41 -23.00 -13.21
C GLU A 173 -25.50 -23.87 -12.33
N ARG A 174 -24.20 -23.72 -12.50
CA ARG A 174 -23.18 -24.28 -11.59
C ARG A 174 -22.70 -23.25 -10.56
N ASN A 175 -23.48 -22.22 -10.38
CA ASN A 175 -23.11 -21.04 -9.61
C ASN A 175 -23.44 -21.20 -8.13
N THR A 176 -22.68 -22.01 -7.42
CA THR A 176 -22.51 -21.72 -6.01
C THR A 176 -21.35 -20.73 -5.84
N LEU A 177 -21.46 -19.79 -4.91
CA LEU A 177 -20.35 -18.89 -4.54
C LEU A 177 -19.04 -19.68 -4.28
N GLN A 178 -19.16 -20.87 -3.70
CA GLN A 178 -18.06 -21.81 -3.45
C GLN A 178 -17.37 -22.32 -4.73
N GLU A 179 -18.11 -22.56 -5.81
CA GLU A 179 -17.52 -23.01 -7.09
C GLU A 179 -16.79 -21.87 -7.78
N ASN A 180 -17.34 -20.66 -7.71
CA ASN A 180 -16.70 -19.45 -8.20
C ASN A 180 -15.40 -19.14 -7.43
N GLU A 181 -15.41 -19.25 -6.11
CA GLU A 181 -14.21 -19.10 -5.28
C GLU A 181 -13.16 -20.18 -5.61
N LYS A 182 -13.57 -21.42 -5.78
CA LYS A 182 -12.68 -22.53 -6.18
C LYS A 182 -12.10 -22.33 -7.57
N TYR A 183 -12.88 -21.82 -8.51
CA TYR A 183 -12.40 -21.49 -9.85
C TYR A 183 -11.40 -20.31 -9.80
N MET A 184 -11.73 -19.24 -9.11
CA MET A 184 -10.86 -18.10 -8.91
C MET A 184 -9.55 -18.45 -8.19
N GLY A 185 -9.61 -19.37 -7.22
CA GLY A 185 -8.43 -19.88 -6.52
C GLY A 185 -7.46 -20.66 -7.40
N ARG A 186 -7.91 -21.16 -8.56
CA ARG A 186 -7.07 -21.83 -9.57
C ARG A 186 -6.42 -20.86 -10.55
N LEU A 187 -6.92 -19.63 -10.62
CA LEU A 187 -6.36 -18.57 -11.45
C LEU A 187 -5.30 -17.83 -10.64
N ALA A 188 -4.15 -17.58 -11.25
CA ALA A 188 -3.06 -16.84 -10.64
C ALA A 188 -2.83 -15.49 -11.32
N GLY A 189 -2.35 -14.50 -10.56
CA GLY A 189 -1.92 -13.20 -11.07
C GLY A 189 -3.03 -12.39 -11.73
N ASP A 190 -2.70 -11.76 -12.86
CA ASP A 190 -3.59 -10.84 -13.59
C ASP A 190 -4.90 -11.48 -14.06
N ARG A 191 -4.88 -12.78 -14.34
CA ARG A 191 -6.11 -13.51 -14.76
C ARG A 191 -7.11 -13.59 -13.63
N ALA A 192 -6.65 -13.88 -12.41
CA ALA A 192 -7.53 -13.94 -11.23
C ALA A 192 -8.12 -12.56 -10.93
N PHE A 193 -7.30 -11.51 -11.02
CA PHE A 193 -7.73 -10.14 -10.83
C PHE A 193 -8.80 -9.72 -11.85
N ARG A 194 -8.55 -9.98 -13.14
CA ARG A 194 -9.48 -9.69 -14.22
C ARG A 194 -10.82 -10.38 -14.01
N TYR A 195 -10.79 -11.67 -13.72
CA TYR A 195 -11.99 -12.51 -13.57
C TYR A 195 -12.83 -12.07 -12.36
N ARG A 196 -12.17 -11.77 -11.23
CA ARG A 196 -12.85 -11.29 -10.03
C ARG A 196 -13.58 -9.99 -10.27
N ASN A 197 -12.96 -9.03 -10.95
CA ASN A 197 -13.61 -7.76 -11.28
C ASN A 197 -14.78 -7.96 -12.25
N ALA A 198 -14.63 -8.78 -13.28
CA ALA A 198 -15.72 -9.09 -14.22
C ALA A 198 -16.92 -9.71 -13.50
N LEU A 199 -16.67 -10.71 -12.65
CA LEU A 199 -17.70 -11.39 -11.85
C LEU A 199 -18.41 -10.41 -10.90
N LEU A 200 -17.63 -9.58 -10.20
CA LEU A 200 -18.17 -8.58 -9.28
C LEU A 200 -19.08 -7.58 -10.02
N GLY A 201 -18.62 -7.05 -11.15
CA GLY A 201 -19.41 -6.10 -11.96
C GLY A 201 -20.73 -6.69 -12.46
N HIS A 202 -20.72 -7.98 -12.83
CA HIS A 202 -21.94 -8.69 -13.22
C HIS A 202 -22.85 -8.94 -12.01
N TYR A 203 -22.30 -9.40 -10.90
CA TYR A 203 -23.07 -9.74 -9.69
C TYR A 203 -23.78 -8.55 -9.07
N VAL A 204 -23.14 -7.36 -9.09
CA VAL A 204 -23.76 -6.11 -8.62
C VAL A 204 -24.65 -5.45 -9.68
N GLY A 205 -24.81 -6.06 -10.86
CA GLY A 205 -25.70 -5.59 -11.91
C GLY A 205 -25.19 -4.36 -12.67
N LEU A 206 -23.93 -3.98 -12.57
CA LEU A 206 -23.35 -2.84 -13.32
C LEU A 206 -23.08 -3.17 -14.78
N ILE A 207 -22.84 -4.45 -15.08
CA ILE A 207 -22.66 -4.97 -16.44
C ILE A 207 -23.56 -6.18 -16.67
N ARG A 208 -23.85 -6.43 -17.93
CA ARG A 208 -24.56 -7.63 -18.39
C ARG A 208 -23.96 -8.09 -19.72
N PRO A 209 -24.06 -9.38 -20.08
CA PRO A 209 -23.71 -9.83 -21.42
C PRO A 209 -24.48 -9.02 -22.49
N HIS A 210 -23.87 -8.87 -23.66
CA HIS A 210 -24.49 -8.17 -24.78
C HIS A 210 -25.75 -8.89 -25.25
N ILE A 211 -25.66 -10.22 -25.37
CA ILE A 211 -26.78 -11.13 -25.58
C ILE A 211 -26.89 -11.98 -24.31
N GLY A 212 -27.96 -11.81 -23.57
CA GLY A 212 -28.16 -12.51 -22.30
C GLY A 212 -28.80 -13.87 -22.47
N ARG A 213 -28.69 -14.74 -21.45
CA ARG A 213 -29.34 -16.05 -21.43
C ARG A 213 -30.87 -15.96 -21.54
N ASP A 214 -31.46 -14.84 -21.15
CA ASP A 214 -32.91 -14.59 -21.22
C ASP A 214 -33.39 -14.55 -22.70
N GLU A 215 -32.49 -14.45 -23.64
CA GLU A 215 -32.75 -14.50 -25.08
C GLU A 215 -32.78 -15.94 -25.62
N ILE A 216 -32.32 -16.93 -24.84
CA ILE A 216 -32.40 -18.34 -25.19
C ILE A 216 -33.85 -18.78 -25.13
N LYS A 217 -34.41 -19.19 -26.27
CA LYS A 217 -35.78 -19.65 -26.38
C LYS A 217 -35.86 -21.15 -26.32
N PRO A 218 -36.95 -21.73 -25.80
CA PRO A 218 -37.14 -23.19 -25.80
C PRO A 218 -37.14 -23.83 -27.21
N THR A 219 -37.33 -22.99 -28.24
CA THR A 219 -37.31 -23.39 -29.64
C THR A 219 -35.93 -23.40 -30.28
N ASP A 220 -34.94 -22.80 -29.62
CA ASP A 220 -33.59 -22.70 -30.14
C ASP A 220 -32.92 -24.08 -30.17
N SER A 221 -32.02 -24.27 -31.10
CA SER A 221 -31.17 -25.47 -31.11
C SER A 221 -30.12 -25.36 -29.99
N ASP A 222 -29.57 -26.51 -29.57
CA ASP A 222 -28.49 -26.52 -28.59
C ASP A 222 -27.27 -25.73 -29.09
N ALA A 223 -27.04 -25.70 -30.41
CA ALA A 223 -25.96 -24.93 -31.02
C ALA A 223 -26.20 -23.40 -30.92
N ASP A 224 -27.43 -22.93 -31.08
CA ASP A 224 -27.77 -21.51 -30.95
C ASP A 224 -27.66 -21.04 -29.50
N ALA A 225 -28.15 -21.86 -28.57
CA ALA A 225 -28.00 -21.58 -27.15
C ALA A 225 -26.51 -21.58 -26.69
N ASP A 226 -25.72 -22.52 -27.19
CA ASP A 226 -24.27 -22.53 -26.93
C ASP A 226 -23.58 -21.28 -27.51
N ALA A 227 -24.03 -20.80 -28.68
CA ALA A 227 -23.50 -19.57 -29.26
C ALA A 227 -23.74 -18.34 -28.35
N ILE A 228 -24.93 -18.24 -27.74
CA ILE A 228 -25.25 -17.18 -26.77
C ILE A 228 -24.35 -17.29 -25.53
N LEU A 229 -24.10 -18.49 -25.01
CA LEU A 229 -23.23 -18.71 -23.86
C LEU A 229 -21.73 -18.46 -24.17
N GLN A 230 -21.34 -18.49 -25.46
CA GLN A 230 -20.00 -18.12 -25.92
C GLN A 230 -19.83 -16.59 -26.09
N GLU A 231 -20.88 -15.78 -25.86
CA GLU A 231 -20.78 -14.33 -25.95
C GLU A 231 -19.67 -13.79 -25.04
N THR A 232 -18.87 -12.89 -25.59
CA THR A 232 -17.69 -12.31 -24.92
C THR A 232 -17.80 -10.80 -24.75
N GLN A 233 -18.87 -10.18 -25.24
CA GLN A 233 -19.11 -8.74 -25.12
C GLN A 233 -20.11 -8.46 -24.02
N TYR A 234 -19.88 -7.36 -23.34
CA TYR A 234 -20.70 -6.92 -22.23
C TYR A 234 -21.20 -5.49 -22.44
N ASN A 235 -22.40 -5.25 -21.99
CA ASN A 235 -22.99 -3.91 -21.93
C ASN A 235 -22.98 -3.44 -20.49
N LYS A 236 -22.87 -2.15 -20.28
CA LYS A 236 -23.11 -1.55 -18.97
C LYS A 236 -24.59 -1.22 -18.80
N ASN A 237 -25.11 -1.47 -17.61
CA ASN A 237 -26.48 -1.14 -17.26
C ASN A 237 -26.67 0.36 -16.93
N VAL A 238 -25.55 1.05 -16.68
CA VAL A 238 -25.50 2.50 -16.44
C VAL A 238 -24.83 3.15 -17.64
N THR A 239 -25.60 3.85 -18.46
CA THR A 239 -25.12 4.42 -19.75
C THR A 239 -24.57 5.84 -19.62
N ASN A 240 -25.07 6.62 -18.66
CA ASN A 240 -24.64 8.00 -18.42
C ASN A 240 -23.47 8.06 -17.44
N GLY A 241 -22.78 9.22 -17.43
CA GLY A 241 -21.78 9.50 -16.41
C GLY A 241 -22.36 9.50 -14.99
N ALA A 242 -21.49 9.53 -14.01
CA ALA A 242 -21.83 9.50 -12.60
C ALA A 242 -21.31 10.72 -11.84
N ASP A 243 -22.02 11.12 -10.80
CA ASP A 243 -21.45 11.97 -9.78
C ASP A 243 -20.65 11.10 -8.84
N GLN A 244 -19.33 11.30 -8.84
CA GLN A 244 -18.36 10.47 -8.15
C GLN A 244 -17.82 11.15 -6.90
N ARG A 245 -17.66 10.38 -5.84
CA ARG A 245 -16.89 10.76 -4.66
C ARG A 245 -15.84 9.68 -4.41
N PHE A 246 -14.60 10.11 -4.27
CA PHE A 246 -13.48 9.25 -3.97
C PHE A 246 -12.81 9.72 -2.68
N GLU A 247 -12.48 8.79 -1.82
CA GLU A 247 -11.77 9.05 -0.58
C GLU A 247 -10.68 8.02 -0.36
N ARG A 248 -9.50 8.48 -0.01
CA ARG A 248 -8.40 7.65 0.42
C ARG A 248 -7.93 8.08 1.79
N VAL A 249 -7.95 7.16 2.73
CA VAL A 249 -7.43 7.33 4.08
C VAL A 249 -6.27 6.36 4.26
N THR A 250 -5.09 6.91 4.43
CA THR A 250 -3.88 6.13 4.70
C THR A 250 -3.43 6.42 6.12
N SER A 251 -3.07 5.40 6.87
CA SER A 251 -2.57 5.54 8.23
C SER A 251 -1.35 4.68 8.49
N GLY A 252 -0.54 5.09 9.49
CA GLY A 252 0.66 4.41 9.92
C GLY A 252 1.96 5.08 9.50
N GLY A 253 3.06 4.35 9.50
CA GLY A 253 4.36 4.92 9.21
C GLY A 253 5.51 3.92 9.24
N VAL A 254 6.70 4.45 9.07
CA VAL A 254 7.95 3.71 9.21
C VAL A 254 8.71 4.25 10.40
N SER A 255 9.01 3.37 11.34
CA SER A 255 9.81 3.68 12.53
C SER A 255 11.13 2.94 12.48
N LYS A 256 12.20 3.61 12.87
CA LYS A 256 13.57 3.11 12.95
C LYS A 256 14.01 3.07 14.42
N TYR A 257 14.45 1.92 14.85
CA TYR A 257 15.07 1.69 16.16
C TYR A 257 16.54 1.48 15.93
N ASN A 258 17.37 2.31 16.56
CA ASN A 258 18.82 2.25 16.42
C ASN A 258 19.43 1.95 17.77
N PHE A 259 20.21 0.87 17.83
CA PHE A 259 21.09 0.53 18.95
C PHE A 259 22.51 0.83 18.51
N ASN A 260 23.17 1.68 19.27
CA ASN A 260 24.49 2.19 18.93
C ASN A 260 25.50 1.85 20.01
N PHE A 261 26.67 1.50 19.56
CA PHE A 261 27.89 1.43 20.36
C PHE A 261 28.98 2.23 19.68
N SER A 262 29.68 3.08 20.44
CA SER A 262 30.82 3.81 19.91
C SER A 262 31.95 3.95 20.95
N THR A 263 33.09 4.32 20.47
CA THR A 263 34.27 4.52 21.33
C THR A 263 35.17 5.61 20.76
N GLN A 264 35.88 6.25 21.64
CA GLN A 264 36.92 7.22 21.34
C GLN A 264 38.26 6.68 21.77
N TYR A 265 39.24 6.67 20.84
CA TYR A 265 40.62 6.36 21.10
C TYR A 265 41.49 7.61 20.91
N GLU A 266 42.19 8.02 21.93
CA GLU A 266 42.83 9.33 22.02
C GLU A 266 41.87 10.45 21.58
N ASP A 267 42.39 11.54 20.99
CA ASP A 267 41.59 12.67 20.54
C ASP A 267 41.31 12.67 19.02
N PHE A 268 41.76 11.63 18.31
CA PHE A 268 41.73 11.63 16.85
C PHE A 268 40.93 10.49 16.22
N LEU A 269 40.65 9.40 16.92
CA LEU A 269 39.97 8.25 16.33
C LEU A 269 38.67 7.94 17.06
N TYR A 270 37.56 7.96 16.30
CA TYR A 270 36.23 7.63 16.75
C TYR A 270 35.70 6.45 15.94
N LEU A 271 35.27 5.40 16.61
CA LEU A 271 34.72 4.22 16.00
C LEU A 271 33.27 4.02 16.47
N GLY A 272 32.41 3.55 15.60
CA GLY A 272 31.01 3.31 15.96
C GLY A 272 30.37 2.21 15.15
N LEU A 273 29.38 1.58 15.76
CA LEU A 273 28.57 0.52 15.18
C LEU A 273 27.10 0.78 15.48
N ASN A 274 26.25 0.63 14.47
CA ASN A 274 24.80 0.68 14.59
C ASN A 274 24.17 -0.67 14.28
N LEU A 275 23.20 -1.04 15.09
CA LEU A 275 22.22 -2.08 14.75
C LEU A 275 20.86 -1.40 14.58
N ASN A 276 20.34 -1.43 13.35
CA ASN A 276 19.07 -0.80 12.99
C ASN A 276 17.97 -1.84 12.79
N ALA A 277 16.81 -1.59 13.38
CA ALA A 277 15.57 -2.34 13.11
C ALA A 277 14.51 -1.38 12.60
N HIS A 278 13.81 -1.76 11.53
CA HIS A 278 12.71 -0.98 10.97
C HIS A 278 11.39 -1.68 11.25
N ARG A 279 10.39 -0.91 11.63
CA ARG A 279 9.00 -1.35 11.74
C ARG A 279 8.17 -0.55 10.74
N ILE A 280 7.51 -1.28 9.85
CA ILE A 280 6.60 -0.71 8.86
C ILE A 280 5.19 -1.10 9.27
N ASN A 281 4.31 -0.13 9.36
CA ASN A 281 2.87 -0.31 9.54
C ASN A 281 2.17 0.62 8.57
N GLN A 282 1.30 0.08 7.73
CA GLN A 282 0.49 0.86 6.81
C GLN A 282 -0.89 0.23 6.69
N LYS A 283 -1.90 1.08 6.78
CA LYS A 283 -3.26 0.77 6.39
C LYS A 283 -3.70 1.76 5.34
N ASP A 284 -4.32 1.27 4.29
CA ASP A 284 -4.77 2.08 3.15
C ASP A 284 -6.24 1.72 2.88
N LYS A 285 -7.14 2.65 3.18
CA LYS A 285 -8.57 2.51 2.93
C LYS A 285 -8.95 3.39 1.76
N LEU A 286 -9.52 2.78 0.74
CA LEU A 286 -9.96 3.45 -0.47
C LEU A 286 -11.46 3.24 -0.62
N SER A 287 -12.21 4.32 -0.70
CA SER A 287 -13.66 4.32 -0.85
C SER A 287 -14.06 5.11 -2.09
N HIS A 288 -14.94 4.55 -2.88
CA HIS A 288 -15.45 5.14 -4.11
C HIS A 288 -16.98 5.02 -4.13
N TRP A 289 -17.65 6.15 -4.31
CA TRP A 289 -19.10 6.24 -4.42
C TRP A 289 -19.46 6.81 -5.78
N GLU A 290 -20.50 6.26 -6.36
CA GLU A 290 -21.12 6.79 -7.57
C GLU A 290 -22.63 6.95 -7.37
N THR A 291 -23.14 8.07 -7.84
CA THR A 291 -24.57 8.34 -7.94
C THR A 291 -24.91 8.55 -9.41
N TYR A 292 -25.87 7.79 -9.90
CA TYR A 292 -26.28 7.81 -11.29
C TYR A 292 -27.54 8.65 -11.47
N ALA A 293 -27.80 9.09 -12.72
CA ALA A 293 -29.02 9.79 -13.04
C ALA A 293 -30.26 8.90 -12.81
N SER A 294 -31.38 9.50 -12.44
CA SER A 294 -32.65 8.82 -12.08
C SER A 294 -33.23 7.92 -13.17
N THR A 295 -32.73 7.96 -14.38
CA THR A 295 -33.12 7.10 -15.51
C THR A 295 -32.47 5.71 -15.48
N SER A 296 -31.55 5.47 -14.56
CA SER A 296 -30.82 4.18 -14.41
C SER A 296 -31.56 3.28 -13.42
N THR A 297 -31.57 1.98 -13.69
CA THR A 297 -32.13 0.96 -12.78
C THR A 297 -31.32 0.90 -11.47
N ILE A 298 -30.01 1.21 -11.56
CA ILE A 298 -29.10 1.32 -10.43
C ILE A 298 -28.92 2.80 -10.13
N THR A 299 -29.21 3.23 -8.91
CA THR A 299 -29.11 4.63 -8.49
C THR A 299 -27.78 4.97 -7.84
N ASN A 300 -27.16 4.01 -7.15
CA ASN A 300 -25.90 4.20 -6.44
C ASN A 300 -25.02 2.94 -6.54
N ALA A 301 -23.69 3.14 -6.54
CA ALA A 301 -22.73 2.09 -6.36
C ALA A 301 -21.69 2.54 -5.34
N TYR A 302 -21.23 1.62 -4.51
CA TYR A 302 -20.20 1.84 -3.51
C TYR A 302 -19.16 0.72 -3.56
N PHE A 303 -17.89 1.09 -3.55
CA PHE A 303 -16.76 0.18 -3.50
C PHE A 303 -15.81 0.62 -2.39
N GLU A 304 -15.41 -0.32 -1.55
CA GLU A 304 -14.44 -0.12 -0.48
C GLU A 304 -13.39 -1.23 -0.54
N ASN A 305 -12.12 -0.86 -0.34
CA ASN A 305 -10.99 -1.77 -0.24
C ASN A 305 -10.10 -1.33 0.94
N GLU A 306 -9.81 -2.26 1.84
CA GLU A 306 -8.89 -2.10 2.98
C GLU A 306 -7.61 -2.91 2.80
#